data_c13cb7f44fb89ddfe957cfa782398af7
#
_entry.id   c13cb7f44fb89ddfe957cfa782398af7
#
_cell.length_a   1.000
_cell.length_b   1.000
_cell.length_c   1.000
_cell.angle_alpha   90.00
_cell.angle_beta   90.00
_cell.angle_gamma   90.00
#
_symmetry.space_group_name_H-M   'P 1'
#
loop_
_entity.id
_entity.type
_entity.pdbx_description
1 polymer ?
#
loop_
_entity_poly.entity_id
_entity_poly.type
_entity_poly.pdbx_seq_one_letter_code
_entity_poly.pdbx_strand_id
1 'polypeptide(L)'
;IAPHAIPWRGPWQTIQQGPRLLRRPATVLGIVAFGIVISALVLIPAEFTVTGHGELWPQRRRDIFATTSGIVDQILVDHGDDVKPNQELIVLRDPELEQDVPRISGEISTTMERLRSVQIARLTGGVAPDAVHRARQLTAEEEELKERLKTMERQRLLIEERRQRLTLRSPIAG
;
A
#
# COMPACT_ATOMS: atom_id res chain seq x y z
N ILE A 1 -46.64 -19.98 -93.01
CA ILE A 1 -45.80 -19.37 -91.97
C ILE A 1 -46.71 -19.16 -90.78
N ALA A 2 -46.70 -20.11 -89.82
CA ALA A 2 -47.53 -20.05 -88.61
C ALA A 2 -46.66 -19.59 -87.39
N PRO A 3 -47.14 -18.68 -86.57
CA PRO A 3 -46.45 -18.33 -85.30
C PRO A 3 -46.85 -19.30 -84.18
N HIS A 4 -45.89 -19.93 -83.58
CA HIS A 4 -46.04 -20.77 -82.41
C HIS A 4 -46.40 -19.91 -81.21
N ALA A 5 -47.62 -20.09 -80.64
CA ALA A 5 -48.04 -19.56 -79.39
C ALA A 5 -47.49 -20.46 -78.23
N ILE A 6 -46.65 -19.95 -77.41
CA ILE A 6 -46.14 -20.59 -76.19
C ILE A 6 -47.20 -20.40 -75.10
N PRO A 7 -47.82 -21.44 -74.52
CA PRO A 7 -48.72 -21.28 -73.38
C PRO A 7 -47.93 -21.01 -72.10
N TRP A 8 -48.05 -19.84 -71.56
CA TRP A 8 -47.56 -19.42 -70.26
C TRP A 8 -48.44 -20.04 -69.16
N ARG A 9 -48.07 -21.23 -68.73
CA ARG A 9 -48.68 -21.81 -67.56
C ARG A 9 -47.81 -21.42 -66.38
N GLY A 10 -48.26 -20.38 -65.62
CA GLY A 10 -47.61 -19.95 -64.42
C GLY A 10 -47.67 -21.00 -63.28
N PRO A 11 -46.67 -21.02 -62.41
CA PRO A 11 -46.50 -22.03 -61.33
C PRO A 11 -47.43 -21.88 -60.12
N TRP A 12 -48.59 -21.21 -60.29
CA TRP A 12 -49.49 -20.83 -59.23
C TRP A 12 -50.54 -21.88 -58.83
N GLN A 13 -50.56 -23.04 -59.45
CA GLN A 13 -51.62 -24.05 -59.20
C GLN A 13 -51.20 -25.15 -58.21
N THR A 14 -50.02 -25.09 -57.60
CA THR A 14 -49.54 -26.16 -56.69
C THR A 14 -49.69 -25.84 -55.16
N ILE A 15 -50.37 -24.76 -54.82
CA ILE A 15 -50.48 -24.34 -53.40
C ILE A 15 -51.80 -24.82 -52.71
N GLN A 16 -52.58 -25.65 -53.37
CA GLN A 16 -53.85 -26.13 -52.76
C GLN A 16 -53.83 -27.55 -52.25
N GLN A 17 -52.69 -28.19 -52.16
CA GLN A 17 -52.60 -29.45 -51.38
C GLN A 17 -52.07 -29.13 -49.98
N GLY A 18 -52.92 -28.56 -49.19
CA GLY A 18 -52.68 -28.53 -47.75
C GLY A 18 -52.43 -29.95 -47.23
N PRO A 19 -51.46 -30.14 -46.33
CA PRO A 19 -51.06 -31.47 -45.90
C PRO A 19 -52.23 -32.18 -45.27
N ARG A 20 -52.72 -33.22 -45.95
CA ARG A 20 -53.80 -34.13 -45.52
C ARG A 20 -53.44 -34.86 -44.19
N LEU A 21 -52.24 -34.61 -43.65
CA LEU A 21 -51.73 -35.11 -42.40
C LEU A 21 -52.46 -34.52 -41.17
N LEU A 22 -53.04 -33.31 -41.26
CA LEU A 22 -53.79 -32.70 -40.19
C LEU A 22 -55.21 -33.27 -39.96
N ARG A 23 -55.69 -34.15 -40.86
CA ARG A 23 -57.03 -34.73 -40.74
C ARG A 23 -57.11 -36.01 -39.92
N ARG A 24 -55.98 -36.56 -39.49
CA ARG A 24 -56.01 -37.74 -38.58
C ARG A 24 -56.04 -37.23 -37.13
N PRO A 25 -57.02 -37.62 -36.34
CA PRO A 25 -57.17 -37.13 -34.96
C PRO A 25 -55.91 -37.42 -34.12
N ALA A 26 -55.16 -38.47 -34.48
CA ALA A 26 -53.92 -38.82 -33.82
C ALA A 26 -52.77 -37.80 -34.08
N THR A 27 -52.73 -37.14 -35.26
CA THR A 27 -51.67 -36.14 -35.56
C THR A 27 -51.97 -34.81 -34.87
N VAL A 28 -53.23 -34.41 -34.77
CA VAL A 28 -53.62 -33.21 -34.03
C VAL A 28 -53.35 -33.42 -32.56
N LEU A 29 -53.66 -34.58 -32.00
CA LEU A 29 -53.37 -34.92 -30.62
C LEU A 29 -51.84 -34.89 -30.31
N GLY A 30 -51.01 -35.38 -31.26
CA GLY A 30 -49.55 -35.34 -31.14
C GLY A 30 -48.99 -33.93 -31.15
N ILE A 31 -49.53 -33.04 -31.98
CA ILE A 31 -49.09 -31.62 -32.05
C ILE A 31 -49.49 -30.89 -30.76
N VAL A 32 -50.69 -31.15 -30.28
CA VAL A 32 -51.15 -30.55 -29.00
C VAL A 32 -50.31 -31.03 -27.82
N ALA A 33 -50.05 -32.35 -27.73
CA ALA A 33 -49.20 -32.91 -26.69
C ALA A 33 -47.78 -32.35 -26.72
N PHE A 34 -47.20 -32.18 -27.92
CA PHE A 34 -45.87 -31.59 -28.11
C PHE A 34 -45.86 -30.11 -27.71
N GLY A 35 -46.91 -29.36 -28.06
CA GLY A 35 -47.08 -27.96 -27.63
C GLY A 35 -47.17 -27.80 -26.12
N ILE A 36 -47.89 -28.75 -25.43
CA ILE A 36 -47.98 -28.75 -23.97
C ILE A 36 -46.60 -29.02 -23.33
N VAL A 37 -45.86 -29.98 -23.89
CA VAL A 37 -44.51 -30.30 -23.39
C VAL A 37 -43.55 -29.11 -23.53
N ILE A 38 -43.55 -28.44 -24.70
CA ILE A 38 -42.74 -27.24 -24.91
C ILE A 38 -43.20 -26.12 -23.95
N SER A 39 -44.51 -25.91 -23.83
CA SER A 39 -45.05 -24.92 -22.89
C SER A 39 -44.65 -25.20 -21.45
N ALA A 40 -44.72 -26.47 -21.01
CA ALA A 40 -44.27 -26.85 -19.68
C ALA A 40 -42.77 -26.63 -19.49
N LEU A 41 -41.95 -26.90 -20.50
CA LEU A 41 -40.50 -26.69 -20.43
C LEU A 41 -40.12 -25.21 -20.33
N VAL A 42 -40.88 -24.32 -20.95
CA VAL A 42 -40.64 -22.87 -20.89
C VAL A 42 -41.20 -22.25 -19.60
N LEU A 43 -42.32 -22.78 -19.07
CA LEU A 43 -42.94 -22.23 -17.87
C LEU A 43 -42.32 -22.72 -16.58
N ILE A 44 -41.60 -23.84 -16.59
CA ILE A 44 -40.93 -24.34 -15.39
C ILE A 44 -39.61 -23.61 -15.25
N PRO A 45 -39.45 -22.62 -14.33
CA PRO A 45 -38.19 -21.98 -14.07
C PRO A 45 -37.22 -23.00 -13.48
N ALA A 46 -36.16 -23.32 -14.19
CA ALA A 46 -35.07 -24.12 -13.65
C ALA A 46 -34.17 -23.18 -12.84
N GLU A 47 -34.11 -23.38 -11.56
CA GLU A 47 -33.17 -22.66 -10.68
C GLU A 47 -31.75 -23.19 -10.95
N PHE A 48 -30.97 -22.42 -11.67
CA PHE A 48 -29.54 -22.68 -11.84
C PHE A 48 -28.78 -22.12 -10.65
N THR A 49 -28.47 -22.94 -9.68
CA THR A 49 -27.58 -22.57 -8.58
C THR A 49 -26.14 -22.85 -9.03
N VAL A 50 -25.38 -21.80 -9.29
CA VAL A 50 -23.95 -21.89 -9.57
C VAL A 50 -23.21 -21.63 -8.25
N THR A 51 -22.60 -22.67 -7.70
CA THR A 51 -21.73 -22.55 -6.55
C THR A 51 -20.34 -22.12 -7.05
N GLY A 52 -19.99 -20.85 -6.83
CA GLY A 52 -18.66 -20.33 -7.12
C GLY A 52 -17.82 -20.31 -5.83
N HIS A 53 -16.62 -20.84 -5.89
CA HIS A 53 -15.62 -20.64 -4.85
C HIS A 53 -14.80 -19.43 -5.27
N GLY A 54 -14.81 -18.36 -4.48
CA GLY A 54 -14.05 -17.14 -4.70
C GLY A 54 -13.25 -16.81 -3.45
N GLU A 55 -12.03 -16.35 -3.64
CA GLU A 55 -11.18 -15.79 -2.59
C GLU A 55 -11.27 -14.27 -2.65
N LEU A 56 -11.59 -13.65 -1.51
CA LEU A 56 -11.65 -12.19 -1.42
C LEU A 56 -10.22 -11.66 -1.26
N TRP A 57 -9.75 -10.95 -2.27
CA TRP A 57 -8.47 -10.26 -2.21
C TRP A 57 -8.70 -8.79 -1.89
N PRO A 58 -7.96 -8.22 -0.93
CA PRO A 58 -8.09 -6.81 -0.61
C PRO A 58 -7.62 -5.95 -1.79
N GLN A 59 -8.38 -4.91 -2.10
CA GLN A 59 -8.10 -3.98 -3.20
C GLN A 59 -6.76 -3.25 -3.02
N ARG A 60 -6.34 -3.04 -1.77
CA ARG A 60 -5.06 -2.42 -1.39
C ARG A 60 -4.43 -3.24 -0.29
N ARG A 61 -3.29 -3.81 -0.59
CA ARG A 61 -2.43 -4.48 0.38
C ARG A 61 -1.11 -3.73 0.46
N ARG A 62 -0.66 -3.46 1.66
CA ARG A 62 0.65 -2.85 1.93
C ARG A 62 1.39 -3.72 2.93
N ASP A 63 2.49 -4.24 2.51
CA ASP A 63 3.41 -4.93 3.41
C ASP A 63 4.32 -3.88 4.08
N ILE A 64 4.45 -3.96 5.40
CA ILE A 64 5.23 -3.03 6.21
C ILE A 64 6.51 -3.75 6.62
N PHE A 65 7.64 -3.17 6.28
CA PHE A 65 8.95 -3.71 6.62
C PHE A 65 9.67 -2.78 7.60
N ALA A 66 10.35 -3.38 8.56
CA ALA A 66 11.28 -2.63 9.40
C ALA A 66 12.45 -2.15 8.54
N THR A 67 12.67 -0.84 8.49
CA THR A 67 13.78 -0.21 7.76
C THR A 67 15.07 -0.22 8.57
N THR A 68 15.01 -0.54 9.85
CA THR A 68 16.12 -0.58 10.79
C THR A 68 16.07 -1.89 11.55
N SER A 69 17.22 -2.50 11.81
CA SER A 69 17.31 -3.67 12.67
C SER A 69 17.04 -3.29 14.12
N GLY A 70 16.34 -4.17 14.84
CA GLY A 70 16.01 -3.96 16.24
C GLY A 70 15.33 -5.19 16.84
N ILE A 71 15.17 -5.19 18.15
CA ILE A 71 14.43 -6.21 18.90
C ILE A 71 13.01 -5.72 19.08
N VAL A 72 12.02 -6.59 18.84
CA VAL A 72 10.62 -6.25 19.09
C VAL A 72 10.42 -6.06 20.58
N ASP A 73 10.05 -4.84 20.96
CA ASP A 73 9.77 -4.47 22.35
C ASP A 73 8.28 -4.61 22.67
N GLN A 74 7.42 -4.03 21.82
CA GLN A 74 5.97 -4.07 21.99
C GLN A 74 5.27 -4.27 20.64
N ILE A 75 4.23 -5.09 20.66
CA ILE A 75 3.27 -5.25 19.58
C ILE A 75 1.97 -4.60 20.05
N LEU A 76 1.50 -3.58 19.34
CA LEU A 76 0.38 -2.72 19.76
C LEU A 76 -0.94 -3.09 19.08
N VAL A 77 -0.90 -4.00 18.10
CA VAL A 77 -2.06 -4.44 17.32
C VAL A 77 -2.01 -5.95 17.10
N ASP A 78 -3.16 -6.58 17.12
CA ASP A 78 -3.30 -8.01 16.84
C ASP A 78 -3.78 -8.28 15.41
N HIS A 79 -3.72 -9.55 15.02
CA HIS A 79 -4.20 -9.97 13.70
C HIS A 79 -5.71 -9.77 13.58
N GLY A 80 -6.14 -8.98 12.60
CA GLY A 80 -7.54 -8.67 12.33
C GLY A 80 -8.02 -7.35 12.94
N ASP A 81 -7.15 -6.61 13.64
CA ASP A 81 -7.50 -5.31 14.17
C ASP A 81 -7.60 -4.24 13.07
N ASP A 82 -8.58 -3.37 13.19
CA ASP A 82 -8.72 -2.19 12.34
C ASP A 82 -7.68 -1.12 12.73
N VAL A 83 -6.85 -0.71 11.77
CA VAL A 83 -5.81 0.30 12.01
C VAL A 83 -6.06 1.58 11.23
N LYS A 84 -5.71 2.71 11.84
CA LYS A 84 -5.78 4.03 11.22
C LYS A 84 -4.44 4.38 10.53
N PRO A 85 -4.48 5.28 9.54
CA PRO A 85 -3.24 5.79 8.95
C PRO A 85 -2.35 6.42 10.04
N ASN A 86 -1.05 6.17 9.98
CA ASN A 86 -0.04 6.63 10.93
C ASN A 86 -0.16 6.08 12.37
N GLN A 87 -1.01 5.07 12.59
CA GLN A 87 -1.11 4.35 13.86
C GLN A 87 0.15 3.51 14.09
N GLU A 88 0.64 3.51 15.33
CA GLU A 88 1.76 2.67 15.75
C GLU A 88 1.33 1.22 15.83
N LEU A 89 2.10 0.34 15.20
CA LEU A 89 1.82 -1.09 15.12
C LEU A 89 2.79 -1.89 15.98
N ILE A 90 4.08 -1.60 15.82
CA ILE A 90 5.15 -2.32 16.51
C ILE A 90 6.20 -1.30 16.93
N VAL A 91 6.67 -1.41 18.17
CA VAL A 91 7.80 -0.67 18.69
C VAL A 91 9.00 -1.59 18.76
N LEU A 92 10.07 -1.20 18.06
CA LEU A 92 11.36 -1.87 18.13
C LEU A 92 12.26 -1.16 19.12
N ARG A 93 13.19 -1.91 19.70
CA ARG A 93 14.24 -1.42 20.58
C ARG A 93 15.61 -1.74 19.98
N ASP A 94 16.49 -0.76 20.00
CA ASP A 94 17.88 -0.91 19.60
C ASP A 94 18.78 -0.57 20.80
N PRO A 95 19.43 -1.59 21.41
CA PRO A 95 20.30 -1.39 22.57
C PRO A 95 21.52 -0.51 22.28
N GLU A 96 22.03 -0.48 21.04
CA GLU A 96 23.14 0.39 20.66
C GLU A 96 22.70 1.86 20.71
N LEU A 97 21.54 2.19 20.14
CA LEU A 97 20.98 3.53 20.18
C LEU A 97 20.71 4.02 21.60
N GLU A 98 20.24 3.12 22.48
CA GLU A 98 20.00 3.45 23.90
C GLU A 98 21.29 3.86 24.62
N GLN A 99 22.44 3.33 24.22
CA GLN A 99 23.74 3.69 24.78
C GLN A 99 24.34 4.91 24.09
N ASP A 100 24.14 5.06 22.79
CA ASP A 100 24.70 6.14 22.00
C ASP A 100 24.08 7.51 22.35
N VAL A 101 22.77 7.56 22.62
CA VAL A 101 22.08 8.81 22.99
C VAL A 101 22.69 9.50 24.23
N PRO A 102 22.83 8.84 25.38
CA PRO A 102 23.44 9.47 26.56
C PRO A 102 24.92 9.76 26.34
N ARG A 103 25.66 8.91 25.63
CA ARG A 103 27.07 9.12 25.33
C ARG A 103 27.29 10.41 24.53
N ILE A 104 26.59 10.58 23.40
CA ILE A 104 26.69 11.80 22.58
C ILE A 104 26.22 13.03 23.34
N SER A 105 25.15 12.91 24.13
CA SER A 105 24.67 14.03 24.96
C SER A 105 25.70 14.47 26.01
N GLY A 106 26.38 13.51 26.64
CA GLY A 106 27.47 13.76 27.57
C GLY A 106 28.68 14.43 26.88
N GLU A 107 29.08 13.96 25.72
CA GLU A 107 30.17 14.55 24.94
C GLU A 107 29.85 15.99 24.49
N ILE A 108 28.60 16.27 24.10
CA ILE A 108 28.14 17.62 23.77
C ILE A 108 28.24 18.52 25.00
N SER A 109 27.73 18.06 26.15
CA SER A 109 27.76 18.85 27.40
C SER A 109 29.19 19.21 27.83
N THR A 110 30.09 18.22 27.85
CA THR A 110 31.49 18.45 28.23
C THR A 110 32.20 19.37 27.23
N THR A 111 31.94 19.25 25.96
CA THR A 111 32.52 20.11 24.91
C THR A 111 31.96 21.54 25.01
N MET A 112 30.69 21.71 25.35
CA MET A 112 30.09 23.04 25.62
C MET A 112 30.72 23.71 26.82
N GLU A 113 30.94 22.97 27.90
CA GLU A 113 31.60 23.53 29.09
C GLU A 113 33.03 23.94 28.81
N ARG A 114 33.76 23.12 28.02
CA ARG A 114 35.12 23.48 27.60
C ARG A 114 35.11 24.72 26.72
N LEU A 115 34.18 24.80 25.74
CA LEU A 115 34.04 26.01 24.93
C LEU A 115 33.78 27.23 25.77
N ARG A 116 32.89 27.14 26.78
CA ARG A 116 32.60 28.24 27.70
C ARG A 116 33.84 28.65 28.48
N SER A 117 34.64 27.68 28.98
CA SER A 117 35.88 27.99 29.70
C SER A 117 36.91 28.70 28.85
N VAL A 118 37.07 28.29 27.56
CA VAL A 118 37.94 28.94 26.59
C VAL A 118 37.47 30.37 26.30
N GLN A 119 36.17 30.58 26.14
CA GLN A 119 35.59 31.92 25.95
C GLN A 119 35.84 32.85 27.13
N ILE A 120 35.66 32.35 28.36
CA ILE A 120 35.96 33.11 29.60
C ILE A 120 37.45 33.43 29.66
N ALA A 121 38.33 32.44 29.42
CA ALA A 121 39.78 32.67 29.43
C ALA A 121 40.22 33.73 28.37
N ARG A 122 39.55 33.78 27.23
CA ARG A 122 39.79 34.79 26.19
C ARG A 122 39.39 36.19 26.64
N LEU A 123 38.27 36.30 27.40
CA LEU A 123 37.75 37.58 27.91
C LEU A 123 38.58 38.12 29.11
N THR A 124 39.16 37.22 29.90
CA THR A 124 39.92 37.54 31.11
C THR A 124 41.43 37.64 30.87
N GLY A 125 41.91 37.30 29.69
CA GLY A 125 43.33 37.38 29.30
C GLY A 125 43.83 38.83 29.28
N GLY A 126 44.53 39.21 30.32
CA GLY A 126 45.04 40.57 30.53
C GLY A 126 46.12 41.03 29.54
N VAL A 127 46.61 42.25 29.72
CA VAL A 127 47.60 42.93 28.87
C VAL A 127 49.02 42.43 29.24
N ALA A 128 49.32 41.16 28.94
CA ALA A 128 50.65 40.59 29.08
C ALA A 128 51.40 40.61 27.75
N PRO A 129 52.75 40.62 27.71
CA PRO A 129 53.53 40.65 26.47
C PRO A 129 53.19 39.51 25.50
N ASP A 130 52.80 38.36 26.03
CA ASP A 130 52.38 37.16 25.26
C ASP A 130 50.88 37.09 24.99
N ALA A 131 50.13 38.16 25.31
CA ALA A 131 48.66 38.16 25.18
C ALA A 131 48.18 37.89 23.72
N VAL A 132 48.91 38.39 22.72
CA VAL A 132 48.57 38.21 21.31
C VAL A 132 48.71 36.74 20.87
N HIS A 133 49.77 36.06 21.30
CA HIS A 133 49.96 34.64 20.97
C HIS A 133 48.92 33.78 21.65
N ARG A 134 48.68 34.04 22.95
CA ARG A 134 47.67 33.34 23.74
C ARG A 134 46.25 33.55 23.17
N ALA A 135 45.91 34.79 22.78
CA ALA A 135 44.64 35.11 22.17
C ALA A 135 44.43 34.34 20.82
N ARG A 136 45.46 34.21 19.98
CA ARG A 136 45.39 33.42 18.75
C ARG A 136 45.18 31.94 19.05
N GLN A 137 45.89 31.39 20.05
CA GLN A 137 45.68 29.96 20.46
C GLN A 137 44.27 29.70 20.93
N LEU A 138 43.74 30.58 21.84
CA LEU A 138 42.37 30.44 22.36
C LEU A 138 41.32 30.60 21.25
N THR A 139 41.56 31.46 20.27
CA THR A 139 40.67 31.59 19.10
C THR A 139 40.67 30.33 18.24
N ALA A 140 41.84 29.72 17.99
CA ALA A 140 41.94 28.47 17.26
C ALA A 140 41.26 27.33 18.02
N GLU A 141 41.46 27.21 19.31
CA GLU A 141 40.79 26.21 20.16
C GLU A 141 39.28 26.44 20.19
N GLU A 142 38.82 27.67 20.27
CA GLU A 142 37.38 28.01 20.20
C GLU A 142 36.74 27.54 18.87
N GLU A 143 37.38 27.79 17.76
CA GLU A 143 36.86 27.34 16.44
C GLU A 143 36.88 25.82 16.29
N GLU A 144 37.93 25.15 16.77
CA GLU A 144 37.98 23.68 16.80
C GLU A 144 36.83 23.08 17.61
N LEU A 145 36.59 23.62 18.83
CA LEU A 145 35.50 23.17 19.68
C LEU A 145 34.12 23.43 19.06
N LYS A 146 33.92 24.55 18.39
CA LYS A 146 32.68 24.84 17.65
C LYS A 146 32.43 23.86 16.52
N GLU A 147 33.43 23.54 15.70
CA GLU A 147 33.30 22.56 14.61
C GLU A 147 33.06 21.15 15.17
N ARG A 148 33.70 20.81 16.28
CA ARG A 148 33.45 19.56 16.99
C ARG A 148 32.00 19.46 17.47
N LEU A 149 31.47 20.51 18.13
CA LEU A 149 30.08 20.57 18.54
C LEU A 149 29.12 20.39 17.37
N LYS A 150 29.34 21.10 16.29
CA LYS A 150 28.52 21.00 15.08
C LYS A 150 28.51 19.58 14.49
N THR A 151 29.63 18.88 14.57
CA THR A 151 29.72 17.49 14.12
C THR A 151 28.92 16.55 15.04
N MET A 152 29.04 16.73 16.36
CA MET A 152 28.28 15.95 17.35
C MET A 152 26.77 16.22 17.25
N GLU A 153 26.36 17.46 17.01
CA GLU A 153 24.95 17.79 16.80
C GLU A 153 24.38 17.09 15.57
N ARG A 154 25.15 17.04 14.46
CA ARG A 154 24.74 16.26 13.29
C ARG A 154 24.64 14.77 13.60
N GLN A 155 25.56 14.20 14.34
CA GLN A 155 25.48 12.79 14.76
C GLN A 155 24.24 12.56 15.64
N ARG A 156 23.94 13.47 16.56
CA ARG A 156 22.74 13.39 17.38
C ARG A 156 21.47 13.40 16.55
N LEU A 157 21.38 14.24 15.51
CA LEU A 157 20.23 14.27 14.60
C LEU A 157 20.05 12.95 13.85
N LEU A 158 21.14 12.33 13.38
CA LEU A 158 21.09 11.01 12.74
C LEU A 158 20.63 9.90 13.68
N ILE A 159 21.05 9.94 14.95
CA ILE A 159 20.62 9.02 16.00
C ILE A 159 19.12 9.18 16.25
N GLU A 160 18.65 10.43 16.37
CA GLU A 160 17.23 10.71 16.58
C GLU A 160 16.36 10.27 15.40
N GLU A 161 16.82 10.48 14.18
CA GLU A 161 16.16 9.97 12.97
C GLU A 161 16.08 8.43 12.96
N ARG A 162 17.16 7.74 13.34
CA ARG A 162 17.13 6.27 13.51
C ARG A 162 16.13 5.85 14.55
N ARG A 163 16.07 6.55 15.68
CA ARG A 163 15.14 6.27 16.78
C ARG A 163 13.69 6.37 16.31
N GLN A 164 13.36 7.38 15.51
CA GLN A 164 12.00 7.52 14.94
C GLN A 164 11.62 6.36 14.01
N ARG A 165 12.60 5.76 13.35
CA ARG A 165 12.38 4.59 12.46
C ARG A 165 12.17 3.27 13.20
N LEU A 166 12.40 3.22 14.52
CA LEU A 166 12.13 2.05 15.35
C LEU A 166 10.63 1.83 15.61
N THR A 167 9.80 2.85 15.42
CA THR A 167 8.36 2.71 15.53
C THR A 167 7.76 2.48 14.16
N LEU A 168 7.23 1.28 13.91
CA LEU A 168 6.54 0.93 12.69
C LEU A 168 5.11 1.47 12.73
N ARG A 169 4.75 2.25 11.72
CA ARG A 169 3.42 2.87 11.60
C ARG A 169 2.70 2.40 10.35
N SER A 170 1.38 2.33 10.40
CA SER A 170 0.58 1.99 9.24
C SER A 170 0.56 3.14 8.23
N PRO A 171 0.89 2.91 6.95
CA PRO A 171 0.80 3.94 5.90
C PRO A 171 -0.63 4.17 5.40
N ILE A 172 -1.56 3.24 5.66
CA ILE A 172 -2.95 3.27 5.20
C ILE A 172 -3.88 2.82 6.32
N ALA A 173 -5.18 3.09 6.17
CA ALA A 173 -6.21 2.43 6.97
C ALA A 173 -6.42 1.00 6.48
N GLY A 174 -6.72 0.08 7.37
CA GLY A 174 -6.97 -1.32 7.04
C GLY A 174 -7.46 -2.13 8.22
#